data_52da64e9a19cf19ee944d30a94e0b91e
#
_entry.id   52da64e9a19cf19ee944d30a94e0b91e
#
_cell.length_a   1.000
_cell.length_b   1.000
_cell.length_c   1.000
_cell.angle_alpha   90.00
_cell.angle_beta   90.00
_cell.angle_gamma   90.00
#
_symmetry.space_group_name_H-M   'P 1'
#
loop_
_entity.id
_entity.type
_entity.pdbx_description
1 polymer ?
#
loop_
_entity_poly.entity_id
_entity_poly.type
_entity_poly.pdbx_seq_one_letter_code
_entity_poly.pdbx_strand_id
1 'polypeptide(L)'
;MKNSSQIQIIRLQDNLSSIRKIAGWTAEDLGEKIGVTKQTISNLENKKSPMNLTQYIAIRSVLDYEIENNKENTVLPQVITILLDKADEFDEKDYTNLKEAISAVSISAAGGVAGATLASVFTGVLAPIGMLGAVATPIGAIVGETSYWIAKIMKKKDEKQGRQ
;
A
#
# COMPACT_ATOMS: atom_id res chain seq x y z
N MET A 1 22.42 -0.63 4.60
CA MET A 1 21.05 -1.01 5.01
C MET A 1 20.05 0.03 4.52
N LYS A 2 19.07 -0.40 3.76
CA LYS A 2 17.96 0.49 3.40
C LYS A 2 17.19 0.85 4.67
N ASN A 3 16.90 2.13 4.82
CA ASN A 3 16.09 2.63 5.93
C ASN A 3 14.64 2.12 5.77
N SER A 4 13.93 1.82 6.85
CA SER A 4 12.52 1.38 6.86
C SER A 4 11.63 2.25 5.96
N SER A 5 11.79 3.57 6.02
CA SER A 5 11.05 4.49 5.13
C SER A 5 11.38 4.32 3.65
N GLN A 6 12.62 3.98 3.29
CA GLN A 6 12.99 3.72 1.90
C GLN A 6 12.40 2.39 1.41
N ILE A 7 12.35 1.38 2.27
CA ILE A 7 11.70 0.10 1.95
C ILE A 7 10.21 0.32 1.67
N GLN A 8 9.54 1.09 2.49
CA GLN A 8 8.12 1.41 2.31
C GLN A 8 7.85 2.18 1.00
N ILE A 9 8.69 3.17 0.66
CA ILE A 9 8.59 3.93 -0.59
C ILE A 9 8.75 2.99 -1.80
N ILE A 10 9.77 2.14 -1.79
CA ILE A 10 10.02 1.18 -2.87
C ILE A 10 8.85 0.21 -3.01
N ARG A 11 8.38 -0.37 -1.90
CA ARG A 11 7.26 -1.32 -1.91
C ARG A 11 5.95 -0.68 -2.36
N LEU A 12 5.68 0.56 -1.96
CA LEU A 12 4.51 1.29 -2.45
C LEU A 12 4.63 1.53 -3.96
N GLN A 13 5.77 2.00 -4.45
CA GLN A 13 5.97 2.23 -5.89
C GLN A 13 5.88 0.93 -6.69
N ASP A 14 6.50 -0.14 -6.22
CA ASP A 14 6.48 -1.45 -6.88
C ASP A 14 5.07 -2.02 -7.07
N ASN A 15 4.16 -1.69 -6.17
CA ASN A 15 2.80 -2.21 -6.15
C ASN A 15 1.73 -1.13 -6.43
N LEU A 16 2.13 0.07 -6.85
CA LEU A 16 1.24 1.21 -6.95
C LEU A 16 0.05 0.95 -7.88
N SER A 17 0.29 0.36 -9.04
CA SER A 17 -0.78 0.00 -9.99
C SER A 17 -1.77 -0.99 -9.37
N SER A 18 -1.28 -2.01 -8.68
CA SER A 18 -2.13 -3.02 -8.02
C SER A 18 -2.95 -2.41 -6.88
N ILE A 19 -2.32 -1.62 -6.02
CA ILE A 19 -2.97 -0.94 -4.90
C ILE A 19 -4.07 -0.01 -5.39
N ARG A 20 -3.77 0.80 -6.41
CA ARG A 20 -4.75 1.71 -7.02
C ARG A 20 -5.98 0.97 -7.56
N LYS A 21 -5.78 -0.14 -8.26
CA LYS A 21 -6.86 -0.98 -8.78
C LYS A 21 -7.71 -1.60 -7.66
N ILE A 22 -7.07 -2.06 -6.58
CA ILE A 22 -7.76 -2.57 -5.39
C ILE A 22 -8.58 -1.46 -4.71
N ALA A 23 -8.10 -0.22 -4.71
CA ALA A 23 -8.84 0.94 -4.24
C ALA A 23 -10.00 1.36 -5.19
N GLY A 24 -10.08 0.77 -6.39
CA GLY A 24 -11.11 1.09 -7.39
C GLY A 24 -10.84 2.38 -8.17
N TRP A 25 -9.59 2.83 -8.23
CA TRP A 25 -9.23 4.09 -8.88
C TRP A 25 -8.54 3.90 -10.23
N THR A 26 -8.81 4.82 -11.15
CA THR A 26 -7.99 5.01 -12.36
C THR A 26 -6.71 5.78 -12.02
N ALA A 27 -5.73 5.79 -12.94
CA ALA A 27 -4.52 6.60 -12.75
C ALA A 27 -4.84 8.11 -12.72
N GLU A 28 -5.91 8.51 -13.41
CA GLU A 28 -6.43 9.88 -13.38
C GLU A 28 -7.02 10.23 -12.02
N ASP A 29 -7.89 9.35 -11.45
CA ASP A 29 -8.45 9.53 -10.10
C ASP A 29 -7.36 9.69 -9.04
N LEU A 30 -6.34 8.85 -9.06
CA LEU A 30 -5.22 8.98 -8.11
C LEU A 30 -4.45 10.28 -8.32
N GLY A 31 -4.21 10.67 -9.57
CA GLY A 31 -3.56 11.95 -9.92
C GLY A 31 -4.34 13.14 -9.34
N GLU A 32 -5.64 13.19 -9.56
CA GLU A 32 -6.52 14.25 -9.02
C GLU A 32 -6.49 14.31 -7.48
N LYS A 33 -6.50 13.15 -6.82
CA LYS A 33 -6.48 13.07 -5.35
C LYS A 33 -5.22 13.66 -4.72
N ILE A 34 -4.07 13.57 -5.40
CA ILE A 34 -2.79 14.07 -4.88
C ILE A 34 -2.25 15.31 -5.62
N GLY A 35 -3.02 15.85 -6.56
CA GLY A 35 -2.68 17.08 -7.28
C GLY A 35 -1.59 16.92 -8.33
N VAL A 36 -1.51 15.76 -8.99
CA VAL A 36 -0.59 15.49 -10.10
C VAL A 36 -1.34 14.97 -11.33
N THR A 37 -0.66 14.94 -12.49
CA THR A 37 -1.26 14.44 -13.71
C THR A 37 -1.32 12.92 -13.76
N LYS A 38 -2.25 12.37 -14.55
CA LYS A 38 -2.28 10.95 -14.92
C LYS A 38 -0.92 10.46 -15.44
N GLN A 39 -0.21 11.29 -16.21
CA GLN A 39 1.12 10.95 -16.74
C GLN A 39 2.14 10.77 -15.62
N THR A 40 2.08 11.59 -14.56
CA THR A 40 2.94 11.43 -13.39
C THR A 40 2.69 10.10 -12.70
N ILE A 41 1.42 9.72 -12.50
CA ILE A 41 1.06 8.42 -11.92
C ILE A 41 1.58 7.27 -12.81
N SER A 42 1.35 7.34 -14.12
CA SER A 42 1.86 6.34 -15.07
C SER A 42 3.39 6.21 -15.02
N ASN A 43 4.11 7.32 -14.90
CA ASN A 43 5.57 7.29 -14.78
C ASN A 43 6.04 6.62 -13.49
N LEU A 44 5.33 6.83 -12.37
CA LEU A 44 5.62 6.15 -11.11
C LEU A 44 5.33 4.65 -11.19
N GLU A 45 4.18 4.26 -11.75
CA GLU A 45 3.78 2.85 -11.91
C GLU A 45 4.74 2.07 -12.81
N ASN A 46 5.22 2.70 -13.87
CA ASN A 46 6.18 2.11 -14.82
C ASN A 46 7.65 2.33 -14.44
N LYS A 47 7.92 2.88 -13.26
CA LYS A 47 9.27 3.14 -12.73
C LYS A 47 10.14 4.01 -13.65
N LYS A 48 9.52 4.86 -14.47
CA LYS A 48 10.22 5.86 -15.29
C LYS A 48 10.82 6.98 -14.44
N SER A 49 10.27 7.22 -13.26
CA SER A 49 10.80 8.11 -12.23
C SER A 49 10.70 7.45 -10.86
N PRO A 50 11.69 7.65 -9.96
CA PRO A 50 11.60 7.15 -8.60
C PRO A 50 10.57 7.95 -7.81
N MET A 51 9.81 7.28 -6.94
CA MET A 51 8.89 7.93 -6.01
C MET A 51 9.69 8.65 -4.93
N ASN A 52 9.40 9.92 -4.74
CA ASN A 52 10.00 10.70 -3.65
C ASN A 52 9.14 10.63 -2.37
N LEU A 53 9.69 11.13 -1.26
CA LEU A 53 9.01 11.10 0.03
C LEU A 53 7.69 11.90 0.03
N THR A 54 7.63 13.03 -0.66
CA THR A 54 6.42 13.85 -0.75
C THR A 54 5.30 13.10 -1.46
N GLN A 55 5.61 12.44 -2.56
CA GLN A 55 4.67 11.60 -3.30
C GLN A 55 4.22 10.40 -2.47
N TYR A 56 5.14 9.75 -1.75
CA TYR A 56 4.81 8.67 -0.82
C TYR A 56 3.80 9.13 0.25
N ILE A 57 4.08 10.26 0.91
CA ILE A 57 3.19 10.82 1.94
C ILE A 57 1.82 11.14 1.37
N ALA A 58 1.76 11.78 0.20
CA ALA A 58 0.50 12.13 -0.45
C ALA A 58 -0.32 10.89 -0.82
N ILE A 59 0.29 9.91 -1.47
CA ILE A 59 -0.38 8.67 -1.87
C ILE A 59 -0.83 7.88 -0.64
N ARG A 60 0.03 7.73 0.37
CA ARG A 60 -0.32 7.03 1.61
C ARG A 60 -1.50 7.70 2.32
N SER A 61 -1.53 9.03 2.38
CA SER A 61 -2.60 9.79 3.03
C SER A 61 -3.96 9.59 2.36
N VAL A 62 -4.02 9.57 1.03
CA VAL A 62 -5.29 9.32 0.33
C VAL A 62 -5.72 7.86 0.41
N LEU A 63 -4.79 6.92 0.50
CA LEU A 63 -5.09 5.52 0.77
C LEU A 63 -5.67 5.31 2.17
N ASP A 64 -5.08 5.94 3.18
CA ASP A 64 -5.59 5.90 4.55
C ASP A 64 -6.99 6.52 4.65
N TYR A 65 -7.22 7.63 3.95
CA TYR A 65 -8.55 8.25 3.84
C TYR A 65 -9.57 7.30 3.21
N GLU A 66 -9.21 6.60 2.13
CA GLU A 66 -10.08 5.59 1.50
C GLU A 66 -10.40 4.44 2.46
N ILE A 67 -9.40 3.93 3.18
CA ILE A 67 -9.60 2.86 4.17
C ILE A 67 -10.57 3.29 5.27
N GLU A 68 -10.50 4.54 5.72
CA GLU A 68 -11.40 5.07 6.75
C GLU A 68 -12.84 5.24 6.25
N ASN A 69 -13.02 5.62 5.00
CA ASN A 69 -14.33 6.01 4.44
C ASN A 69 -15.01 4.91 3.63
N ASN A 70 -14.29 3.89 3.19
CA ASN A 70 -14.82 2.75 2.43
C ASN A 70 -14.64 1.43 3.18
N LYS A 71 -15.50 1.16 4.13
CA LYS A 71 -15.44 -0.06 4.97
C LYS A 71 -15.81 -1.35 4.23
N GLU A 72 -16.40 -1.25 3.06
CA GLU A 72 -16.70 -2.41 2.22
C GLU A 72 -15.43 -3.00 1.58
N ASN A 73 -14.43 -2.16 1.33
CA ASN A 73 -13.14 -2.61 0.82
C ASN A 73 -12.25 -3.11 1.96
N THR A 74 -12.41 -4.36 2.35
CA THR A 74 -11.63 -4.99 3.43
C THR A 74 -10.25 -5.45 2.97
N VAL A 75 -10.01 -5.51 1.67
CA VAL A 75 -8.73 -5.98 1.10
C VAL A 75 -7.67 -4.88 1.13
N LEU A 76 -8.04 -3.65 0.79
CA LEU A 76 -7.10 -2.52 0.76
C LEU A 76 -6.35 -2.32 2.08
N PRO A 77 -7.00 -2.26 3.27
CA PRO A 77 -6.27 -2.11 4.53
C PRO A 77 -5.32 -3.26 4.82
N GLN A 78 -5.69 -4.50 4.46
CA GLN A 78 -4.83 -5.67 4.63
C GLN A 78 -3.58 -5.59 3.75
N VAL A 79 -3.74 -5.23 2.48
CA VAL A 79 -2.62 -5.03 1.53
C VAL A 79 -1.66 -3.96 2.04
N ILE A 80 -2.18 -2.81 2.45
CA ILE A 80 -1.36 -1.70 2.96
C ILE A 80 -0.61 -2.10 4.22
N THR A 81 -1.27 -2.77 5.18
CA THR A 81 -0.64 -3.24 6.41
C THR A 81 0.51 -4.21 6.11
N ILE A 82 0.29 -5.22 5.28
CA ILE A 82 1.31 -6.22 4.98
C ILE A 82 2.48 -5.61 4.21
N LEU A 83 2.20 -4.81 3.17
CA LEU A 83 3.24 -4.25 2.31
C LEU A 83 4.09 -3.19 2.99
N LEU A 84 3.45 -2.32 3.78
CA LEU A 84 4.09 -1.11 4.27
C LEU A 84 4.35 -1.16 5.77
N ASP A 85 3.34 -1.48 6.58
CA ASP A 85 3.48 -1.40 8.04
C ASP A 85 4.27 -2.58 8.61
N LYS A 86 4.16 -3.75 7.99
CA LYS A 86 4.92 -4.97 8.32
C LYS A 86 6.07 -5.25 7.36
N ALA A 87 6.55 -4.22 6.66
CA ALA A 87 7.58 -4.37 5.64
C ALA A 87 8.86 -5.06 6.14
N ASP A 88 9.22 -4.87 7.39
CA ASP A 88 10.43 -5.42 8.00
C ASP A 88 10.27 -6.89 8.46
N GLU A 89 9.04 -7.44 8.44
CA GLU A 89 8.76 -8.81 8.88
C GLU A 89 8.97 -9.86 7.77
N PHE A 90 9.09 -9.43 6.52
CA PHE A 90 9.16 -10.32 5.35
C PHE A 90 10.51 -10.25 4.66
N ASP A 91 11.06 -11.42 4.34
CA ASP A 91 12.26 -11.54 3.50
C ASP A 91 11.94 -11.28 2.00
N GLU A 92 12.97 -11.29 1.16
CA GLU A 92 12.82 -11.02 -0.29
C GLU A 92 11.96 -12.07 -1.01
N LYS A 93 11.99 -13.32 -0.55
CA LYS A 93 11.18 -14.41 -1.13
C LYS A 93 9.70 -14.21 -0.79
N ASP A 94 9.42 -13.94 0.48
CA ASP A 94 8.07 -13.66 0.96
C ASP A 94 7.51 -12.44 0.28
N TYR A 95 8.32 -11.38 0.11
CA TYR A 95 7.91 -10.18 -0.60
C TYR A 95 7.58 -10.47 -2.08
N THR A 96 8.36 -11.30 -2.76
CA THR A 96 8.10 -11.68 -4.14
C THR A 96 6.76 -12.42 -4.27
N ASN A 97 6.51 -13.40 -3.40
CA ASN A 97 5.26 -14.14 -3.36
C ASN A 97 4.06 -13.21 -3.06
N LEU A 98 4.22 -12.29 -2.11
CA LEU A 98 3.19 -11.32 -1.76
C LEU A 98 2.87 -10.38 -2.93
N LYS A 99 3.88 -9.90 -3.64
CA LYS A 99 3.71 -9.04 -4.80
C LYS A 99 2.91 -9.73 -5.92
N GLU A 100 3.20 -10.99 -6.20
CA GLU A 100 2.45 -11.80 -7.16
C GLU A 100 0.99 -11.99 -6.72
N ALA A 101 0.75 -12.29 -5.45
CA ALA A 101 -0.58 -12.43 -4.89
C ALA A 101 -1.40 -11.13 -5.00
N ILE A 102 -0.81 -9.99 -4.65
CA ILE A 102 -1.46 -8.68 -4.75
C ILE A 102 -1.75 -8.32 -6.21
N SER A 103 -0.84 -8.62 -7.13
CA SER A 103 -1.07 -8.43 -8.57
C SER A 103 -2.26 -9.25 -9.06
N ALA A 104 -2.36 -10.52 -8.68
CA ALA A 104 -3.48 -11.38 -9.04
C ALA A 104 -4.83 -10.85 -8.53
N VAL A 105 -4.86 -10.38 -7.28
CA VAL A 105 -6.08 -9.78 -6.68
C VAL A 105 -6.46 -8.48 -7.39
N SER A 106 -5.49 -7.67 -7.79
CA SER A 106 -5.74 -6.40 -8.48
C SER A 106 -6.40 -6.61 -9.85
N ILE A 107 -6.12 -7.72 -10.53
CA ILE A 107 -6.79 -8.08 -11.80
C ILE A 107 -8.28 -8.34 -11.55
N SER A 108 -8.63 -9.06 -10.49
CA SER A 108 -10.03 -9.30 -10.11
C SER A 108 -10.74 -7.99 -9.74
N ALA A 109 -10.09 -7.11 -8.99
CA ALA A 109 -10.62 -5.80 -8.64
C ALA A 109 -10.87 -4.92 -9.89
N ALA A 110 -9.94 -4.90 -10.83
CA ALA A 110 -10.08 -4.17 -12.10
C ALA A 110 -11.20 -4.74 -12.98
N GLY A 111 -11.53 -6.03 -12.84
CA GLY A 111 -12.67 -6.70 -13.49
C GLY A 111 -14.03 -6.43 -12.82
N GLY A 112 -14.09 -5.57 -11.81
CA GLY A 112 -15.32 -5.20 -11.11
C GLY A 112 -15.67 -6.07 -9.89
N VAL A 113 -14.80 -7.01 -9.53
CA VAL A 113 -14.96 -7.81 -8.29
C VAL A 113 -14.68 -6.91 -7.08
N ALA A 114 -15.59 -6.87 -6.13
CA ALA A 114 -15.49 -6.02 -4.94
C ALA A 114 -16.05 -6.71 -3.69
N GLY A 115 -15.85 -6.11 -2.55
CA GLY A 115 -16.42 -6.54 -1.27
C GLY A 115 -15.97 -7.93 -0.85
N ALA A 116 -16.92 -8.74 -0.36
CA ALA A 116 -16.66 -10.07 0.17
C ALA A 116 -16.05 -11.04 -0.86
N THR A 117 -16.42 -10.88 -2.14
CA THR A 117 -15.86 -11.71 -3.23
C THR A 117 -14.38 -11.40 -3.45
N LEU A 118 -14.00 -10.12 -3.44
CA LEU A 118 -12.59 -9.73 -3.53
C LEU A 118 -11.78 -10.24 -2.32
N ALA A 119 -12.36 -10.17 -1.12
CA ALA A 119 -11.76 -10.72 0.10
C ALA A 119 -11.54 -12.25 -0.01
N SER A 120 -12.48 -12.98 -0.59
CA SER A 120 -12.33 -14.42 -0.82
C SER A 120 -11.22 -14.74 -1.81
N VAL A 121 -11.09 -13.96 -2.90
CA VAL A 121 -9.97 -14.07 -3.85
C VAL A 121 -8.65 -13.81 -3.14
N PHE A 122 -8.55 -12.75 -2.36
CA PHE A 122 -7.35 -12.40 -1.61
C PHE A 122 -6.92 -13.50 -0.64
N THR A 123 -7.87 -14.03 0.15
CA THR A 123 -7.63 -15.17 1.05
C THR A 123 -7.15 -16.41 0.28
N GLY A 124 -7.78 -16.71 -0.85
CA GLY A 124 -7.42 -17.85 -1.69
C GLY A 124 -6.01 -17.76 -2.29
N VAL A 125 -5.52 -16.55 -2.56
CA VAL A 125 -4.14 -16.33 -3.09
C VAL A 125 -3.11 -16.37 -1.96
N LEU A 126 -3.45 -15.93 -0.76
CA LEU A 126 -2.53 -15.92 0.39
C LEU A 126 -2.35 -17.29 1.04
N ALA A 127 -3.39 -18.14 1.02
CA ALA A 127 -3.36 -19.46 1.66
C ALA A 127 -2.21 -20.36 1.16
N PRO A 128 -1.99 -20.53 -0.16
CA PRO A 128 -0.93 -21.40 -0.67
C PRO A 128 0.49 -20.93 -0.34
N ILE A 129 0.68 -19.63 -0.11
CA ILE A 129 1.99 -19.07 0.22
C ILE A 129 2.23 -18.91 1.73
N GLY A 130 1.30 -19.42 2.56
CA GLY A 130 1.46 -19.44 4.01
C GLY A 130 1.30 -18.09 4.71
N MET A 131 0.75 -17.08 4.04
CA MET A 131 0.65 -15.70 4.57
C MET A 131 -0.70 -15.36 5.21
N LEU A 132 -1.59 -16.33 5.38
CA LEU A 132 -2.90 -16.10 6.03
C LEU A 132 -2.77 -15.52 7.44
N GLY A 133 -1.76 -15.93 8.20
CA GLY A 133 -1.51 -15.42 9.55
C GLY A 133 -1.16 -13.93 9.60
N ALA A 134 -0.59 -13.37 8.52
CA ALA A 134 -0.28 -11.95 8.43
C ALA A 134 -1.53 -11.06 8.28
N VAL A 135 -2.64 -11.65 7.86
CA VAL A 135 -3.93 -10.98 7.59
C VAL A 135 -4.91 -11.13 8.77
N ALA A 136 -4.60 -12.00 9.73
CA ALA A 136 -5.48 -12.34 10.85
C ALA A 136 -5.60 -11.24 11.94
N THR A 137 -5.03 -10.06 11.74
CA THR A 137 -5.29 -8.92 12.62
C THR A 137 -6.72 -8.42 12.41
N PRO A 138 -7.54 -8.29 13.48
CA PRO A 138 -8.88 -7.76 13.37
C PRO A 138 -8.83 -6.38 12.69
N ILE A 139 -9.63 -6.21 11.65
CA ILE A 139 -9.74 -4.96 10.86
C ILE A 139 -10.00 -3.74 11.78
N GLY A 140 -10.63 -3.94 12.93
CA GLY A 140 -10.86 -2.91 13.94
C GLY A 140 -9.61 -2.42 14.70
N ALA A 141 -8.50 -3.17 14.68
CA ALA A 141 -7.26 -2.76 15.34
C ALA A 141 -6.38 -1.83 14.47
N ILE A 142 -6.67 -1.74 13.17
CA ILE A 142 -5.89 -0.95 12.21
C ILE A 142 -6.38 0.51 12.15
N VAL A 143 -7.62 0.77 12.56
CA VAL A 143 -8.32 2.07 12.38
C VAL A 143 -7.85 3.15 13.36
N GLY A 144 -7.03 2.83 14.36
CA GLY A 144 -6.53 3.80 15.35
C GLY A 144 -5.18 4.46 15.04
N GLU A 145 -4.49 4.07 13.96
CA GLU A 145 -3.08 4.41 13.77
C GLU A 145 -2.73 5.11 12.42
N THR A 146 -3.69 5.79 11.81
CA THR A 146 -3.44 6.55 10.57
C THR A 146 -2.32 7.59 10.67
N SER A 147 -2.02 8.05 11.86
CA SER A 147 -0.92 9.01 12.11
C SER A 147 0.40 8.36 12.53
N TYR A 148 0.43 7.06 12.84
CA TYR A 148 1.64 6.40 13.36
C TYR A 148 2.83 6.43 12.37
N TRP A 149 2.58 6.12 11.12
CA TRP A 149 3.63 6.12 10.09
C TRP A 149 4.12 7.55 9.78
N ILE A 150 3.23 8.55 9.77
CA ILE A 150 3.59 9.96 9.61
C ILE A 150 4.43 10.42 10.80
N ALA A 151 4.02 10.10 12.03
CA ALA A 151 4.76 10.42 13.24
C ALA A 151 6.18 9.81 13.20
N LYS A 152 6.32 8.56 12.74
CA LYS A 152 7.61 7.88 12.59
C LYS A 152 8.53 8.58 11.57
N ILE A 153 7.97 9.07 10.46
CA ILE A 153 8.72 9.82 9.44
C ILE A 153 9.15 11.20 9.98
N MET A 154 8.25 11.91 10.68
CA MET A 154 8.52 13.24 11.22
C MET A 154 9.58 13.20 12.32
N LYS A 155 9.44 12.28 13.29
CA LYS A 155 10.42 12.11 14.39
C LYS A 155 11.84 11.88 13.88
N LYS A 156 11.99 11.11 12.81
CA LYS A 156 13.30 10.82 12.22
C LYS A 156 13.91 12.03 11.49
N LYS A 157 13.09 12.96 11.01
CA LYS A 157 13.54 14.19 10.40
C LYS A 157 14.12 15.15 11.45
N ASP A 158 13.49 15.24 12.62
CA ASP A 158 13.93 16.06 13.75
C ASP A 158 15.26 15.56 14.33
N GLU A 159 15.45 14.23 14.45
CA GLU A 159 16.71 13.64 14.91
C GLU A 159 17.90 13.93 13.96
N LYS A 160 17.65 14.06 12.65
CA LYS A 160 18.67 14.44 11.68
C LYS A 160 19.02 15.92 11.70
N GLN A 161 18.07 16.80 12.02
CA GLN A 161 18.29 18.24 12.10
C GLN A 161 18.92 18.67 13.44
N GLY A 162 18.69 17.92 14.52
CA GLY A 162 19.28 18.20 15.85
C GLY A 162 20.76 17.79 15.99
N ARG A 163 21.39 17.21 14.96
CA ARG A 163 22.81 16.81 14.93
C ARG A 163 23.71 17.74 14.12
N GLN A 164 23.22 18.88 13.71
CA GLN A 164 24.01 19.98 13.16
C GLN A 164 24.18 21.07 14.26
#